data_6c9092c8791ad5809ff384894c8f1715
#
_entry.id   6c9092c8791ad5809ff384894c8f1715
#
_cell.length_a   1.000
_cell.length_b   1.000
_cell.length_c   1.000
_cell.angle_alpha   90.00
_cell.angle_beta   90.00
_cell.angle_gamma   90.00
#
_symmetry.space_group_name_H-M   'P 1'
#
loop_
_entity.id
_entity.type
_entity.pdbx_description
1 polymer ?
#
loop_
_entity_poly.entity_id
_entity_poly.type
_entity_poly.pdbx_seq_one_letter_code
_entity_poly.pdbx_strand_id
1 'polypeptide(L)'
;MERRSFFKHAAASTVALAAVPATLLADETTKAAASSDLPTISWRLTSSFPKSLDTIYGASDVLASTLSKITGGKFTLKVFAAGEIVPGLQVLDAIQNGTVEAGHTASYYYFGKDPALSFDCAVPFGLSSRQQSAWMLHGNGMKLMRELFAEYNVVNFMGGNTGVQMGGWFNKEINTVKDLEGLKFRVGGFAGRVLSKLGVVPQQLPGGEIYPALEKGTIDAAEWVGPYDDEKLGFAKIVKNYYTPGWWEAGPQLSFYVNKEQWEKLPDAYKAAWEAACQQAHNDMQAKYDALNPQALANLVGSGVKLRSFSDEIMEACFKATVETYEEESAKNPKFKKIYDDWKIFRNNQAQWFSVAEQSYAKFAFSKKL
;
A
#
# COMPACT_ATOMS: atom_id res chain seq x y z
N MET A 1 27.45 -18.36 -17.57
CA MET A 1 26.27 -19.20 -17.76
C MET A 1 25.53 -18.73 -19.00
N GLU A 2 25.28 -19.63 -19.91
CA GLU A 2 25.02 -19.35 -21.31
C GLU A 2 23.67 -18.69 -21.62
N ARG A 3 23.72 -17.60 -22.39
CA ARG A 3 22.55 -16.80 -22.86
C ARG A 3 21.77 -17.47 -24.03
N ARG A 4 21.91 -18.79 -24.30
CA ARG A 4 21.42 -19.42 -25.53
C ARG A 4 20.22 -20.36 -25.42
N SER A 5 19.61 -20.57 -24.27
CA SER A 5 18.49 -21.54 -24.16
C SER A 5 17.07 -20.94 -24.21
N PHE A 6 16.93 -19.63 -24.31
CA PHE A 6 15.60 -18.97 -24.15
C PHE A 6 14.75 -18.88 -25.43
N PHE A 7 15.32 -19.15 -26.63
CA PHE A 7 14.64 -18.88 -27.91
C PHE A 7 14.23 -20.13 -28.73
N LYS A 8 14.07 -21.29 -28.15
CA LYS A 8 13.78 -22.52 -28.94
C LYS A 8 12.32 -23.00 -28.97
N HIS A 9 11.32 -22.24 -28.44
CA HIS A 9 9.90 -22.65 -28.49
C HIS A 9 8.95 -21.54 -28.93
N ALA A 10 9.28 -20.81 -29.96
CA ALA A 10 8.35 -19.89 -30.61
C ALA A 10 8.40 -20.09 -32.12
N ALA A 11 7.72 -21.10 -32.62
CA ALA A 11 7.44 -21.24 -34.07
C ALA A 11 6.09 -21.95 -34.27
N ALA A 12 5.27 -21.31 -35.09
CA ALA A 12 4.07 -21.81 -35.75
C ALA A 12 2.72 -21.70 -34.99
N SER A 13 2.09 -20.54 -35.17
CA SER A 13 0.62 -20.47 -35.30
C SER A 13 0.30 -19.32 -36.26
N THR A 14 0.09 -19.67 -37.51
CA THR A 14 -0.48 -18.81 -38.56
C THR A 14 -1.93 -18.48 -38.19
N VAL A 15 -2.22 -17.21 -37.83
CA VAL A 15 -3.59 -16.70 -37.69
C VAL A 15 -4.04 -16.17 -39.04
N ALA A 16 -5.01 -16.84 -39.65
CA ALA A 16 -5.73 -16.36 -40.82
C ALA A 16 -6.54 -15.10 -40.45
N LEU A 17 -6.24 -13.97 -41.10
CA LEU A 17 -7.10 -12.78 -41.07
C LEU A 17 -8.39 -13.10 -41.84
N ALA A 18 -9.48 -13.32 -41.14
CA ALA A 18 -10.82 -13.27 -41.70
C ALA A 18 -11.27 -11.81 -41.75
N ALA A 19 -11.50 -11.29 -42.95
CA ALA A 19 -12.09 -9.97 -43.15
C ALA A 19 -13.54 -9.98 -42.63
N VAL A 20 -13.80 -9.15 -41.60
CA VAL A 20 -15.15 -8.87 -41.11
C VAL A 20 -15.73 -7.72 -41.95
N PRO A 21 -16.92 -7.86 -42.57
CA PRO A 21 -17.51 -6.76 -43.34
C PRO A 21 -17.97 -5.63 -42.39
N ALA A 22 -17.61 -4.42 -42.77
CA ALA A 22 -17.98 -3.17 -42.07
C ALA A 22 -19.45 -2.79 -42.36
N THR A 23 -20.39 -3.51 -41.75
CA THR A 23 -21.81 -3.11 -41.73
C THR A 23 -22.46 -3.63 -40.46
N LEU A 24 -22.21 -2.93 -39.35
CA LEU A 24 -23.05 -2.95 -38.12
C LEU A 24 -22.55 -1.82 -37.19
N LEU A 25 -22.61 -0.59 -37.70
CA LEU A 25 -22.50 0.62 -36.89
C LEU A 25 -23.73 1.50 -37.21
N ALA A 26 -24.85 1.08 -36.67
CA ALA A 26 -25.97 1.99 -36.48
C ALA A 26 -26.87 1.40 -35.40
N ASP A 27 -27.07 2.22 -34.38
CA ASP A 27 -28.18 2.16 -33.45
C ASP A 27 -28.03 1.26 -32.21
N GLU A 28 -27.08 1.60 -31.31
CA GLU A 28 -27.37 1.63 -29.89
C GLU A 28 -26.97 3.01 -29.36
N THR A 29 -27.88 3.96 -29.47
CA THR A 29 -27.97 5.04 -28.53
C THR A 29 -28.21 4.42 -27.16
N THR A 30 -27.14 4.04 -26.45
CA THR A 30 -27.16 3.88 -25.02
C THR A 30 -27.63 5.25 -24.49
N LYS A 31 -28.92 5.38 -24.25
CA LYS A 31 -29.45 6.42 -23.39
C LYS A 31 -28.64 6.35 -22.11
N ALA A 32 -27.73 7.31 -21.92
CA ALA A 32 -27.23 7.62 -20.61
C ALA A 32 -28.47 7.80 -19.75
N ALA A 33 -28.74 6.83 -18.85
CA ALA A 33 -29.87 6.89 -17.94
C ALA A 33 -29.77 8.24 -17.25
N ALA A 34 -30.81 9.04 -17.45
CA ALA A 34 -30.86 10.40 -16.97
C ALA A 34 -30.51 10.41 -15.49
N SER A 35 -29.49 11.18 -15.09
CA SER A 35 -29.01 11.33 -13.72
C SER A 35 -30.06 11.88 -12.73
N SER A 36 -31.29 12.12 -13.20
CA SER A 36 -32.40 12.67 -12.44
C SER A 36 -32.94 11.74 -11.36
N ASP A 37 -32.89 10.40 -11.56
CA ASP A 37 -33.54 9.42 -10.69
C ASP A 37 -32.61 8.76 -9.65
N LEU A 38 -31.31 9.11 -9.65
CA LEU A 38 -30.38 8.57 -8.66
C LEU A 38 -30.57 9.25 -7.30
N PRO A 39 -30.56 8.48 -6.19
CA PRO A 39 -30.77 9.02 -4.85
C PRO A 39 -29.61 9.94 -4.42
N THR A 40 -29.92 10.91 -3.57
CA THR A 40 -28.88 11.69 -2.89
C THR A 40 -28.36 10.88 -1.70
N ILE A 41 -27.03 10.65 -1.68
CA ILE A 41 -26.37 9.87 -0.63
C ILE A 41 -25.26 10.72 -0.01
N SER A 42 -25.16 10.68 1.31
CA SER A 42 -24.06 11.28 2.06
C SER A 42 -23.51 10.25 3.04
N TRP A 43 -22.26 9.84 2.84
CA TRP A 43 -21.56 8.90 3.70
C TRP A 43 -20.47 9.60 4.52
N ARG A 44 -20.09 8.95 5.63
CA ARG A 44 -18.93 9.32 6.44
C ARG A 44 -17.80 8.35 6.08
N LEU A 45 -16.60 8.91 5.94
CA LEU A 45 -15.37 8.15 5.75
C LEU A 45 -14.42 8.48 6.90
N THR A 46 -13.98 7.48 7.67
CA THR A 46 -12.96 7.63 8.71
C THR A 46 -11.61 7.17 8.21
N SER A 47 -10.56 7.94 8.46
CA SER A 47 -9.18 7.64 8.02
C SER A 47 -8.31 7.19 9.20
N SER A 48 -7.37 6.28 8.92
CA SER A 48 -6.30 5.90 9.87
C SER A 48 -5.21 6.96 10.01
N PHE A 49 -5.25 8.02 9.20
CA PHE A 49 -4.14 8.95 9.03
C PHE A 49 -4.45 10.35 9.57
N PRO A 50 -3.43 11.07 10.09
CA PRO A 50 -3.60 12.43 10.57
C PRO A 50 -3.80 13.41 9.41
N LYS A 51 -4.63 14.43 9.62
CA LYS A 51 -5.00 15.43 8.61
C LYS A 51 -3.82 16.27 8.10
N SER A 52 -2.73 16.34 8.85
CA SER A 52 -1.51 17.06 8.45
C SER A 52 -0.76 16.41 7.27
N LEU A 53 -1.03 15.15 6.97
CA LEU A 53 -0.40 14.39 5.90
C LEU A 53 -1.26 14.44 4.64
N ASP A 54 -1.08 15.48 3.84
CA ASP A 54 -1.88 15.79 2.64
C ASP A 54 -1.64 14.85 1.44
N THR A 55 -0.79 13.86 1.60
CA THR A 55 -0.60 12.71 0.69
C THR A 55 -1.48 11.56 1.13
N ILE A 56 -1.11 10.89 2.23
CA ILE A 56 -1.78 9.67 2.67
C ILE A 56 -3.21 9.93 3.17
N TYR A 57 -3.45 11.00 3.95
CA TYR A 57 -4.80 11.43 4.29
C TYR A 57 -5.51 12.06 3.09
N GLY A 58 -4.76 12.87 2.31
CA GLY A 58 -5.29 13.61 1.16
C GLY A 58 -5.94 12.74 0.10
N ALA A 59 -5.58 11.44 -0.01
CA ALA A 59 -6.26 10.51 -0.91
C ALA A 59 -7.76 10.41 -0.60
N SER A 60 -8.16 10.52 0.67
CA SER A 60 -9.57 10.53 1.06
C SER A 60 -10.29 11.80 0.56
N ASP A 61 -9.60 12.95 0.56
CA ASP A 61 -10.15 14.19 0.01
C ASP A 61 -10.26 14.12 -1.52
N VAL A 62 -9.28 13.50 -2.19
CA VAL A 62 -9.33 13.25 -3.65
C VAL A 62 -10.49 12.33 -3.99
N LEU A 63 -10.68 11.23 -3.26
CA LEU A 63 -11.84 10.34 -3.42
C LEU A 63 -13.15 11.11 -3.27
N ALA A 64 -13.32 11.86 -2.18
CA ALA A 64 -14.54 12.61 -1.89
C ALA A 64 -14.85 13.66 -2.96
N SER A 65 -13.84 14.42 -3.37
CA SER A 65 -13.98 15.44 -4.42
C SER A 65 -14.33 14.82 -5.77
N THR A 66 -13.62 13.74 -6.16
CA THR A 66 -13.84 13.06 -7.44
C THR A 66 -15.21 12.42 -7.51
N LEU A 67 -15.62 11.70 -6.46
CA LEU A 67 -16.94 11.06 -6.37
C LEU A 67 -18.05 12.09 -6.47
N SER A 68 -17.97 13.21 -5.73
CA SER A 68 -18.94 14.30 -5.80
C SER A 68 -19.03 14.89 -7.20
N LYS A 69 -17.89 15.15 -7.87
CA LYS A 69 -17.87 15.67 -9.23
C LYS A 69 -18.52 14.73 -10.25
N ILE A 70 -18.16 13.43 -10.21
CA ILE A 70 -18.70 12.43 -11.16
C ILE A 70 -20.22 12.29 -10.99
N THR A 71 -20.72 12.39 -9.74
CA THR A 71 -22.14 12.18 -9.43
C THR A 71 -22.96 13.47 -9.39
N GLY A 72 -22.39 14.61 -9.81
CA GLY A 72 -23.05 15.92 -9.79
C GLY A 72 -23.49 16.35 -8.40
N GLY A 73 -22.71 15.97 -7.36
CA GLY A 73 -23.01 16.29 -5.95
C GLY A 73 -24.05 15.37 -5.31
N LYS A 74 -24.58 14.38 -6.02
CA LYS A 74 -25.58 13.45 -5.46
C LYS A 74 -25.00 12.39 -4.54
N PHE A 75 -23.72 12.01 -4.70
CA PHE A 75 -23.03 11.15 -3.77
C PHE A 75 -21.83 11.87 -3.17
N THR A 76 -21.90 12.17 -1.88
CA THR A 76 -20.90 12.94 -1.15
C THR A 76 -20.32 12.16 0.02
N LEU A 77 -19.06 12.45 0.35
CA LEU A 77 -18.37 11.92 1.52
C LEU A 77 -17.97 13.05 2.46
N LYS A 78 -18.24 12.88 3.74
CA LYS A 78 -17.62 13.65 4.80
C LYS A 78 -16.45 12.88 5.37
N VAL A 79 -15.24 13.41 5.17
CA VAL A 79 -13.98 12.77 5.58
C VAL A 79 -13.61 13.19 7.00
N PHE A 80 -13.17 12.21 7.81
CA PHE A 80 -12.74 12.39 9.20
C PHE A 80 -11.34 11.79 9.36
N ALA A 81 -10.46 12.53 10.04
CA ALA A 81 -9.11 12.07 10.33
C ALA A 81 -9.06 11.03 11.47
N ALA A 82 -7.91 10.42 11.65
CA ALA A 82 -7.66 9.51 12.77
C ALA A 82 -7.99 10.17 14.11
N GLY A 83 -8.80 9.49 14.92
CA GLY A 83 -9.22 9.96 16.22
C GLY A 83 -10.47 10.85 16.24
N GLU A 84 -10.98 11.32 15.09
CA GLU A 84 -12.20 12.15 15.05
C GLU A 84 -13.47 11.31 15.24
N ILE A 85 -13.52 10.08 14.74
CA ILE A 85 -14.61 9.12 14.96
C ILE A 85 -14.12 7.92 15.77
N VAL A 86 -13.05 7.28 15.29
CA VAL A 86 -12.41 6.14 15.95
C VAL A 86 -10.88 6.31 15.92
N PRO A 87 -10.14 5.69 16.85
CA PRO A 87 -8.68 5.62 16.78
C PRO A 87 -8.22 5.07 15.43
N GLY A 88 -7.08 5.56 14.91
CA GLY A 88 -6.60 5.23 13.57
C GLY A 88 -6.41 3.74 13.28
N LEU A 89 -6.13 2.93 14.30
CA LEU A 89 -5.97 1.47 14.17
C LEU A 89 -7.30 0.69 14.32
N GLN A 90 -8.45 1.37 14.44
CA GLN A 90 -9.78 0.74 14.60
C GLN A 90 -10.71 1.00 13.40
N VAL A 91 -10.18 1.47 12.27
CA VAL A 91 -10.99 1.78 11.08
C VAL A 91 -11.69 0.54 10.56
N LEU A 92 -11.02 -0.62 10.47
CA LEU A 92 -11.65 -1.87 10.03
C LEU A 92 -12.84 -2.25 10.92
N ASP A 93 -12.69 -2.15 12.25
CA ASP A 93 -13.76 -2.45 13.20
C ASP A 93 -14.97 -1.52 13.02
N ALA A 94 -14.71 -0.24 12.79
CA ALA A 94 -15.76 0.75 12.57
C ALA A 94 -16.59 0.45 11.31
N ILE A 95 -15.92 0.03 10.22
CA ILE A 95 -16.59 -0.33 8.97
C ILE A 95 -17.34 -1.66 9.13
N GLN A 96 -16.67 -2.67 9.69
CA GLN A 96 -17.25 -4.00 9.94
C GLN A 96 -18.57 -3.91 10.71
N ASN A 97 -18.59 -3.08 11.75
CA ASN A 97 -19.74 -2.90 12.65
C ASN A 97 -20.77 -1.87 12.14
N GLY A 98 -20.55 -1.25 10.98
CA GLY A 98 -21.44 -0.24 10.42
C GLY A 98 -21.48 1.09 11.22
N THR A 99 -20.45 1.36 12.03
CA THR A 99 -20.33 2.66 12.75
C THR A 99 -20.23 3.82 11.79
N VAL A 100 -19.52 3.61 10.67
CA VAL A 100 -19.45 4.50 9.52
C VAL A 100 -19.54 3.67 8.23
N GLU A 101 -19.88 4.33 7.14
CA GLU A 101 -20.13 3.69 5.86
C GLU A 101 -18.84 3.31 5.13
N ALA A 102 -17.78 4.13 5.27
CA ALA A 102 -16.51 3.96 4.57
C ALA A 102 -15.30 4.29 5.45
N GLY A 103 -14.13 3.79 5.05
CA GLY A 103 -12.86 4.06 5.73
C GLY A 103 -11.66 4.05 4.79
N HIS A 104 -10.55 4.65 5.24
CA HIS A 104 -9.27 4.65 4.55
C HIS A 104 -8.14 4.24 5.50
N THR A 105 -7.40 3.17 5.16
CA THR A 105 -6.45 2.55 6.09
C THR A 105 -5.37 1.74 5.36
N ALA A 106 -4.39 1.25 6.12
CA ALA A 106 -3.45 0.23 5.71
C ALA A 106 -3.88 -1.14 6.30
N SER A 107 -4.12 -2.12 5.44
CA SER A 107 -4.68 -3.41 5.87
C SER A 107 -3.76 -4.20 6.80
N TYR A 108 -2.46 -4.03 6.72
CA TYR A 108 -1.50 -4.67 7.62
C TYR A 108 -1.62 -4.19 9.09
N TYR A 109 -2.28 -3.08 9.36
CA TYR A 109 -2.58 -2.67 10.75
C TYR A 109 -3.40 -3.71 11.49
N TYR A 110 -4.12 -4.55 10.76
CA TYR A 110 -4.98 -5.61 11.29
C TYR A 110 -4.31 -6.99 11.28
N PHE A 111 -2.96 -7.03 11.14
CA PHE A 111 -2.16 -8.26 11.22
C PHE A 111 -2.52 -9.13 12.43
N GLY A 112 -2.78 -8.51 13.59
CA GLY A 112 -3.18 -9.20 14.80
C GLY A 112 -4.56 -9.89 14.72
N LYS A 113 -5.42 -9.49 13.78
CA LYS A 113 -6.70 -10.16 13.52
C LYS A 113 -6.52 -11.34 12.55
N ASP A 114 -5.87 -11.08 11.42
CA ASP A 114 -5.52 -12.09 10.43
C ASP A 114 -4.28 -11.60 9.64
N PRO A 115 -3.15 -12.32 9.71
CA PRO A 115 -1.94 -12.00 8.93
C PRO A 115 -2.17 -11.90 7.43
N ALA A 116 -3.18 -12.62 6.89
CA ALA A 116 -3.52 -12.61 5.48
C ALA A 116 -3.99 -11.23 4.96
N LEU A 117 -4.52 -10.37 5.84
CA LEU A 117 -4.91 -9.00 5.50
C LEU A 117 -3.73 -8.17 4.99
N SER A 118 -2.49 -8.53 5.37
CA SER A 118 -1.29 -7.81 4.94
C SER A 118 -1.06 -7.83 3.43
N PHE A 119 -1.53 -8.85 2.71
CA PHE A 119 -1.36 -8.95 1.26
C PHE A 119 -2.11 -7.87 0.47
N ASP A 120 -3.15 -7.28 1.05
CA ASP A 120 -3.84 -6.14 0.45
C ASP A 120 -3.00 -4.85 0.49
N CYS A 121 -2.04 -4.75 1.40
CA CYS A 121 -1.16 -3.59 1.56
C CYS A 121 0.27 -3.88 1.12
N ALA A 122 1.05 -4.50 2.01
CA ALA A 122 2.43 -4.89 1.76
C ALA A 122 2.84 -6.03 2.69
N VAL A 123 3.75 -6.86 2.18
CA VAL A 123 4.45 -7.89 2.95
C VAL A 123 5.95 -7.77 2.69
N PRO A 124 6.82 -8.14 3.63
CA PRO A 124 8.27 -8.00 3.51
C PRO A 124 8.86 -8.63 2.25
N PHE A 125 9.81 -7.92 1.60
CA PHE A 125 10.41 -8.29 0.31
C PHE A 125 9.38 -8.57 -0.79
N GLY A 126 8.28 -7.85 -0.73
CA GLY A 126 7.09 -8.03 -1.56
C GLY A 126 7.15 -7.32 -2.90
N LEU A 127 5.96 -6.96 -3.37
CA LEU A 127 5.74 -6.32 -4.66
C LEU A 127 5.97 -4.81 -4.57
N SER A 128 6.61 -4.24 -5.59
CA SER A 128 6.62 -2.79 -5.78
C SER A 128 5.22 -2.27 -6.12
N SER A 129 5.01 -0.95 -6.10
CA SER A 129 3.70 -0.35 -6.38
C SER A 129 3.11 -0.79 -7.71
N ARG A 130 3.90 -0.81 -8.79
CA ARG A 130 3.45 -1.28 -10.11
C ARG A 130 3.13 -2.77 -10.12
N GLN A 131 3.93 -3.58 -9.42
CA GLN A 131 3.72 -5.02 -9.31
C GLN A 131 2.48 -5.33 -8.46
N GLN A 132 2.25 -4.60 -7.36
CA GLN A 132 1.05 -4.72 -6.53
C GLN A 132 -0.20 -4.37 -7.34
N SER A 133 -0.18 -3.25 -8.05
CA SER A 133 -1.29 -2.88 -8.94
C SER A 133 -1.54 -3.93 -10.03
N ALA A 134 -0.48 -4.51 -10.62
CA ALA A 134 -0.61 -5.56 -11.61
C ALA A 134 -1.22 -6.85 -11.02
N TRP A 135 -0.85 -7.23 -9.78
CA TRP A 135 -1.43 -8.38 -9.10
C TRP A 135 -2.92 -8.16 -8.76
N MET A 136 -3.25 -6.95 -8.27
CA MET A 136 -4.62 -6.60 -7.92
C MET A 136 -5.54 -6.52 -9.14
N LEU A 137 -5.10 -5.89 -10.24
CA LEU A 137 -5.96 -5.59 -11.40
C LEU A 137 -5.97 -6.69 -12.47
N HIS A 138 -4.87 -7.41 -12.64
CA HIS A 138 -4.68 -8.39 -13.72
C HIS A 138 -4.19 -9.76 -13.24
N GLY A 139 -3.90 -9.90 -11.94
CA GLY A 139 -3.69 -11.19 -11.26
C GLY A 139 -4.92 -11.60 -10.48
N ASN A 140 -4.71 -12.46 -9.47
CA ASN A 140 -5.78 -12.91 -8.60
C ASN A 140 -5.96 -12.04 -7.33
N GLY A 141 -5.15 -10.99 -7.15
CA GLY A 141 -5.07 -10.22 -5.92
C GLY A 141 -6.41 -9.66 -5.47
N MET A 142 -7.11 -8.90 -6.32
CA MET A 142 -8.40 -8.33 -5.96
C MET A 142 -9.44 -9.41 -5.61
N LYS A 143 -9.48 -10.50 -6.35
CA LYS A 143 -10.40 -11.62 -6.07
C LYS A 143 -10.14 -12.22 -4.70
N LEU A 144 -8.88 -12.57 -4.42
CA LEU A 144 -8.48 -13.18 -3.15
C LEU A 144 -8.74 -12.26 -1.96
N MET A 145 -8.42 -10.95 -2.12
CA MET A 145 -8.66 -9.97 -1.06
C MET A 145 -10.17 -9.72 -0.85
N ARG A 146 -10.97 -9.66 -1.91
CA ARG A 146 -12.43 -9.56 -1.81
C ARG A 146 -13.05 -10.73 -1.06
N GLU A 147 -12.58 -11.95 -1.33
CA GLU A 147 -13.00 -13.16 -0.59
C GLU A 147 -12.66 -13.03 0.91
N LEU A 148 -11.44 -12.59 1.24
CA LEU A 148 -11.00 -12.42 2.62
C LEU A 148 -11.77 -11.31 3.35
N PHE A 149 -11.88 -10.12 2.75
CA PHE A 149 -12.57 -8.98 3.38
C PHE A 149 -14.07 -9.17 3.53
N ALA A 150 -14.70 -10.02 2.70
CA ALA A 150 -16.11 -10.37 2.86
C ALA A 150 -16.42 -11.01 4.23
N GLU A 151 -15.46 -11.72 4.83
CA GLU A 151 -15.60 -12.28 6.17
C GLU A 151 -15.64 -11.20 7.26
N TYR A 152 -15.14 -10.01 6.97
CA TYR A 152 -15.16 -8.84 7.83
C TYR A 152 -16.30 -7.86 7.49
N ASN A 153 -17.29 -8.29 6.70
CA ASN A 153 -18.39 -7.42 6.23
C ASN A 153 -17.89 -6.16 5.51
N VAL A 154 -16.79 -6.27 4.75
CA VAL A 154 -16.10 -5.18 4.06
C VAL A 154 -15.92 -5.49 2.59
N VAL A 155 -16.03 -4.46 1.77
CA VAL A 155 -15.60 -4.42 0.37
C VAL A 155 -14.40 -3.49 0.28
N ASN A 156 -13.23 -4.02 -0.16
CA ASN A 156 -11.99 -3.26 -0.27
C ASN A 156 -11.77 -2.70 -1.67
N PHE A 157 -11.08 -1.57 -1.77
CA PHE A 157 -10.69 -0.90 -3.01
C PHE A 157 -9.28 -0.34 -2.87
N MET A 158 -8.53 -0.30 -3.97
CA MET A 158 -7.23 0.38 -4.01
C MET A 158 -7.42 1.85 -3.67
N GLY A 159 -6.72 2.36 -2.67
CA GLY A 159 -6.95 3.69 -2.09
C GLY A 159 -5.70 4.55 -1.97
N GLY A 160 -4.62 4.19 -2.64
CA GLY A 160 -3.33 4.87 -2.63
C GLY A 160 -2.18 3.89 -2.73
N ASN A 161 -0.98 4.41 -3.01
CA ASN A 161 0.26 3.68 -2.86
C ASN A 161 1.37 4.68 -2.52
N THR A 162 2.27 4.31 -1.62
CA THR A 162 3.36 5.20 -1.19
C THR A 162 4.60 5.11 -2.06
N GLY A 163 4.67 4.12 -2.98
CA GLY A 163 5.94 3.72 -3.54
C GLY A 163 6.80 3.00 -2.50
N VAL A 164 8.08 2.75 -2.81
CA VAL A 164 9.02 2.15 -1.86
C VAL A 164 9.25 3.09 -0.69
N GLN A 165 9.15 2.57 0.53
CA GLN A 165 9.34 3.36 1.74
C GLN A 165 10.80 3.35 2.22
N MET A 166 11.11 4.27 3.13
CA MET A 166 12.37 4.31 3.83
C MET A 166 12.40 3.30 4.99
N GLY A 167 13.60 2.90 5.38
CA GLY A 167 13.83 1.97 6.48
C GLY A 167 13.71 2.58 7.89
N GLY A 168 13.35 3.87 7.98
CA GLY A 168 13.01 4.54 9.22
C GLY A 168 14.16 5.28 9.91
N TRP A 169 13.85 5.78 11.07
CA TRP A 169 14.64 6.70 11.90
C TRP A 169 15.12 6.00 13.17
N PHE A 170 16.41 6.18 13.49
CA PHE A 170 17.04 5.47 14.60
C PHE A 170 17.83 6.43 15.49
N ASN A 171 17.75 6.25 16.80
CA ASN A 171 18.52 7.03 17.78
C ASN A 171 20.00 6.66 17.81
N LYS A 172 20.39 5.51 17.28
CA LYS A 172 21.76 5.00 17.14
C LYS A 172 22.03 4.50 15.73
N GLU A 173 23.27 4.23 15.41
CA GLU A 173 23.65 3.52 14.19
C GLU A 173 23.33 2.03 14.30
N ILE A 174 22.86 1.46 13.19
CA ILE A 174 22.52 0.04 13.07
C ILE A 174 23.42 -0.57 12.00
N ASN A 175 24.48 -1.20 12.40
CA ASN A 175 25.53 -1.72 11.50
C ASN A 175 25.50 -3.25 11.37
N THR A 176 25.04 -3.96 12.41
CA THR A 176 24.98 -5.42 12.50
C THR A 176 23.61 -5.88 13.00
N VAL A 177 23.30 -7.17 12.83
CA VAL A 177 22.07 -7.78 13.37
C VAL A 177 22.00 -7.60 14.89
N LYS A 178 23.12 -7.65 15.59
CA LYS A 178 23.17 -7.46 17.05
C LYS A 178 22.67 -6.07 17.48
N ASP A 179 22.81 -5.05 16.67
CA ASP A 179 22.31 -3.71 16.98
C ASP A 179 20.78 -3.62 17.02
N LEU A 180 20.09 -4.61 16.48
CA LEU A 180 18.64 -4.75 16.52
C LEU A 180 18.11 -5.30 17.84
N GLU A 181 18.94 -6.02 18.61
CA GLU A 181 18.53 -6.66 19.86
C GLU A 181 18.04 -5.63 20.89
N GLY A 182 16.83 -5.87 21.42
CA GLY A 182 16.18 -5.01 22.42
C GLY A 182 15.70 -3.66 21.90
N LEU A 183 15.89 -3.35 20.61
CA LEU A 183 15.47 -2.08 20.02
C LEU A 183 13.95 -1.94 20.06
N LYS A 184 13.44 -0.91 20.71
CA LYS A 184 12.01 -0.58 20.71
C LYS A 184 11.69 0.17 19.42
N PHE A 185 11.13 -0.54 18.47
CA PHE A 185 10.90 -0.01 17.13
C PHE A 185 9.41 0.10 16.82
N ARG A 186 8.95 1.33 16.56
CA ARG A 186 7.63 1.51 15.96
C ARG A 186 7.69 1.08 14.51
N VAL A 187 6.99 0.00 14.20
CA VAL A 187 6.91 -0.57 12.86
C VAL A 187 5.52 -1.16 12.63
N GLY A 188 4.97 -0.95 11.43
CA GLY A 188 3.64 -1.46 11.06
C GLY A 188 3.64 -2.95 10.68
N GLY A 189 2.50 -3.58 10.93
CA GLY A 189 2.12 -4.85 10.30
C GLY A 189 3.06 -6.03 10.43
N PHE A 190 3.26 -6.70 9.30
CA PHE A 190 4.01 -7.96 9.20
C PHE A 190 5.49 -7.82 9.58
N ALA A 191 6.09 -6.65 9.31
CA ALA A 191 7.49 -6.38 9.61
C ALA A 191 7.81 -6.54 11.10
N GLY A 192 6.91 -6.15 11.99
CA GLY A 192 7.09 -6.33 13.43
C GLY A 192 7.27 -7.81 13.82
N ARG A 193 6.51 -8.71 13.19
CA ARG A 193 6.63 -10.15 13.42
C ARG A 193 7.99 -10.70 12.98
N VAL A 194 8.48 -10.25 11.82
CA VAL A 194 9.80 -10.64 11.30
C VAL A 194 10.91 -10.10 12.19
N LEU A 195 10.88 -8.82 12.52
CA LEU A 195 11.89 -8.16 13.33
C LEU A 195 11.97 -8.71 14.75
N SER A 196 10.87 -9.20 15.32
CA SER A 196 10.88 -9.88 16.63
C SER A 196 11.78 -11.11 16.65
N LYS A 197 11.94 -11.82 15.52
CA LYS A 197 12.86 -12.96 15.40
C LYS A 197 14.34 -12.55 15.49
N LEU A 198 14.61 -11.27 15.22
CA LEU A 198 15.95 -10.67 15.30
C LEU A 198 16.16 -9.88 16.62
N GLY A 199 15.29 -10.09 17.61
CA GLY A 199 15.41 -9.48 18.93
C GLY A 199 14.85 -8.06 19.07
N VAL A 200 14.24 -7.49 18.01
CA VAL A 200 13.53 -6.20 18.10
C VAL A 200 12.29 -6.33 18.98
N VAL A 201 11.94 -5.27 19.70
CA VAL A 201 10.69 -5.10 20.44
C VAL A 201 9.76 -4.19 19.62
N PRO A 202 8.94 -4.74 18.70
CA PRO A 202 8.09 -3.95 17.85
C PRO A 202 6.91 -3.35 18.61
N GLN A 203 6.52 -2.15 18.22
CA GLN A 203 5.35 -1.47 18.74
C GLN A 203 4.55 -0.88 17.55
N GLN A 204 3.24 -1.10 17.54
CA GLN A 204 2.38 -0.52 16.53
C GLN A 204 1.65 0.69 17.13
N LEU A 205 2.04 1.89 16.69
CA LEU A 205 1.46 3.16 17.10
C LEU A 205 0.89 3.89 15.89
N PRO A 206 -0.25 4.58 16.01
CA PRO A 206 -0.76 5.44 14.95
C PRO A 206 0.16 6.65 14.74
N GLY A 207 0.16 7.20 13.50
CA GLY A 207 1.13 8.22 13.07
C GLY A 207 1.27 9.43 14.00
N GLY A 208 0.16 9.92 14.55
CA GLY A 208 0.18 11.07 15.48
C GLY A 208 0.84 10.81 16.84
N GLU A 209 1.07 9.54 17.21
CA GLU A 209 1.68 9.15 18.49
C GLU A 209 3.20 8.89 18.37
N ILE A 210 3.74 8.81 17.15
CA ILE A 210 5.14 8.44 16.92
C ILE A 210 6.09 9.53 17.44
N TYR A 211 5.86 10.81 17.07
CA TYR A 211 6.72 11.91 17.50
C TYR A 211 6.82 12.01 19.04
N PRO A 212 5.70 12.04 19.79
CA PRO A 212 5.77 12.04 21.26
C PRO A 212 6.47 10.80 21.84
N ALA A 213 6.34 9.64 21.23
CA ALA A 213 6.99 8.42 21.69
C ALA A 213 8.52 8.46 21.50
N LEU A 214 8.99 8.96 20.34
CA LEU A 214 10.42 9.21 20.09
C LEU A 214 10.98 10.27 21.04
N GLU A 215 10.28 11.38 21.21
CA GLU A 215 10.70 12.49 22.07
C GLU A 215 10.85 12.07 23.54
N LYS A 216 9.94 11.23 24.03
CA LYS A 216 10.00 10.70 25.40
C LYS A 216 10.96 9.52 25.57
N GLY A 217 11.52 8.99 24.48
CA GLY A 217 12.38 7.82 24.50
C GLY A 217 11.64 6.51 24.86
N THR A 218 10.30 6.47 24.69
CA THR A 218 9.54 5.23 24.87
C THR A 218 9.74 4.27 23.71
N ILE A 219 10.16 4.79 22.55
CA ILE A 219 10.68 4.02 21.40
C ILE A 219 12.05 4.56 20.99
N ASP A 220 12.89 3.69 20.43
CA ASP A 220 14.25 4.00 19.99
C ASP A 220 14.34 4.28 18.50
N ALA A 221 13.35 3.78 17.76
CA ALA A 221 13.28 3.89 16.31
C ALA A 221 11.82 3.93 15.84
N ALA A 222 11.62 4.53 14.67
CA ALA A 222 10.30 4.56 14.02
C ALA A 222 10.45 4.58 12.50
N GLU A 223 9.57 3.88 11.80
CA GLU A 223 9.30 4.08 10.38
C GLU A 223 7.96 4.77 10.20
N TRP A 224 7.77 5.41 9.02
CA TRP A 224 6.46 5.91 8.63
C TRP A 224 6.25 5.69 7.13
N VAL A 225 6.70 6.59 6.26
CA VAL A 225 6.58 6.42 4.80
C VAL A 225 7.91 6.77 4.12
N GLY A 226 8.27 8.03 4.14
CA GLY A 226 9.40 8.55 3.39
C GLY A 226 9.57 10.05 3.61
N PRO A 227 10.52 10.68 2.88
CA PRO A 227 11.00 12.01 3.21
C PRO A 227 9.92 13.06 3.39
N TYR A 228 8.90 13.08 2.55
CA TYR A 228 7.88 14.13 2.56
C TYR A 228 6.99 14.10 3.79
N ASP A 229 6.46 12.93 4.13
CA ASP A 229 5.64 12.77 5.33
C ASP A 229 6.51 12.84 6.59
N ASP A 230 7.68 12.23 6.58
CA ASP A 230 8.61 12.15 7.72
C ASP A 230 9.12 13.55 8.12
N GLU A 231 9.37 14.42 7.12
CA GLU A 231 9.70 15.84 7.37
C GLU A 231 8.55 16.55 8.08
N LYS A 232 7.30 16.35 7.66
CA LYS A 232 6.12 16.94 8.29
C LYS A 232 5.87 16.42 9.70
N LEU A 233 6.14 15.14 9.95
CA LEU A 233 6.05 14.54 11.27
C LEU A 233 7.18 14.97 12.20
N GLY A 234 8.24 15.58 11.66
CA GLY A 234 9.29 16.23 12.42
C GLY A 234 10.30 15.31 13.06
N PHE A 235 10.42 14.04 12.64
CA PHE A 235 11.32 13.05 13.25
C PHE A 235 12.78 13.50 13.26
N ALA A 236 13.21 14.23 12.24
CA ALA A 236 14.54 14.78 12.13
C ALA A 236 14.94 15.77 13.26
N LYS A 237 13.97 16.27 14.04
CA LYS A 237 14.24 17.13 15.22
C LYS A 237 14.78 16.31 16.40
N ILE A 238 14.45 15.02 16.45
CA ILE A 238 14.75 14.12 17.58
C ILE A 238 15.90 13.19 17.21
N VAL A 239 15.82 12.52 16.04
CA VAL A 239 16.75 11.49 15.60
C VAL A 239 17.36 11.85 14.24
N LYS A 240 18.61 11.43 13.99
CA LYS A 240 19.35 11.87 12.79
C LYS A 240 19.77 10.74 11.86
N ASN A 241 19.69 9.48 12.28
CA ASN A 241 20.04 8.35 11.41
C ASN A 241 18.79 7.90 10.66
N TYR A 242 18.79 8.07 9.34
CA TYR A 242 17.68 7.77 8.45
C TYR A 242 18.09 6.67 7.47
N TYR A 243 17.46 5.52 7.57
CA TYR A 243 17.86 4.29 6.89
C TYR A 243 17.04 4.01 5.62
N THR A 244 17.66 3.26 4.70
CA THR A 244 17.08 2.75 3.47
C THR A 244 17.63 1.34 3.19
N PRO A 245 16.93 0.47 2.43
CA PRO A 245 15.52 0.57 2.05
C PRO A 245 14.56 0.09 3.15
N GLY A 246 13.29 0.50 3.07
CA GLY A 246 12.21 -0.13 3.83
C GLY A 246 11.85 -1.48 3.21
N TRP A 247 12.63 -2.51 3.49
CA TRP A 247 12.52 -3.83 2.87
C TRP A 247 11.19 -4.54 3.12
N TRP A 248 10.44 -4.07 4.10
CA TRP A 248 9.10 -4.57 4.43
C TRP A 248 7.97 -3.89 3.64
N GLU A 249 8.26 -2.78 2.95
CA GLU A 249 7.27 -1.94 2.28
C GLU A 249 7.78 -1.43 0.92
N ALA A 250 7.93 -2.37 -0.04
CA ALA A 250 8.40 -2.05 -1.39
C ALA A 250 7.37 -1.26 -2.23
N GLY A 251 6.10 -1.27 -1.82
CA GLY A 251 5.02 -0.56 -2.48
C GLY A 251 3.70 -0.75 -1.75
N PRO A 252 3.55 -0.25 -0.49
CA PRO A 252 2.35 -0.44 0.27
C PRO A 252 1.16 0.25 -0.38
N GLN A 253 0.16 -0.56 -0.67
CA GLN A 253 -1.15 -0.11 -1.11
C GLN A 253 -1.99 0.28 0.11
N LEU A 254 -2.55 1.48 0.11
CA LEU A 254 -3.61 1.85 1.03
C LEU A 254 -4.95 1.44 0.42
N SER A 255 -5.95 1.22 1.29
CA SER A 255 -7.24 0.74 0.83
C SER A 255 -8.38 1.58 1.37
N PHE A 256 -9.35 1.86 0.49
CA PHE A 256 -10.66 2.29 0.90
C PHE A 256 -11.51 1.05 1.21
N TYR A 257 -12.20 1.11 2.32
CA TYR A 257 -13.15 0.11 2.75
C TYR A 257 -14.57 0.67 2.72
N VAL A 258 -15.50 -0.16 2.32
CA VAL A 258 -16.94 0.13 2.42
C VAL A 258 -17.61 -1.00 3.17
N ASN A 259 -18.51 -0.69 4.09
CA ASN A 259 -19.35 -1.70 4.70
C ASN A 259 -20.15 -2.43 3.62
N LYS A 260 -20.12 -3.77 3.63
CA LYS A 260 -20.68 -4.60 2.56
C LYS A 260 -22.17 -4.38 2.36
N GLU A 261 -22.93 -4.23 3.45
CA GLU A 261 -24.38 -3.98 3.36
C GLU A 261 -24.70 -2.62 2.74
N GLN A 262 -23.85 -1.60 3.01
CA GLN A 262 -24.00 -0.29 2.39
C GLN A 262 -23.63 -0.33 0.92
N TRP A 263 -22.57 -1.07 0.56
CA TRP A 263 -22.16 -1.29 -0.83
C TRP A 263 -23.25 -1.96 -1.66
N GLU A 264 -23.89 -3.01 -1.12
CA GLU A 264 -24.93 -3.76 -1.82
C GLU A 264 -26.18 -2.90 -2.13
N LYS A 265 -26.47 -1.88 -1.31
CA LYS A 265 -27.59 -0.95 -1.51
C LYS A 265 -27.31 0.13 -2.55
N LEU A 266 -26.05 0.33 -2.97
CA LEU A 266 -25.73 1.37 -3.94
C LEU A 266 -26.25 1.02 -5.34
N PRO A 267 -26.78 2.02 -6.07
CA PRO A 267 -27.02 1.89 -7.52
C PRO A 267 -25.72 1.57 -8.26
N ASP A 268 -25.80 0.80 -9.34
CA ASP A 268 -24.62 0.41 -10.12
C ASP A 268 -23.83 1.61 -10.66
N ALA A 269 -24.52 2.69 -11.04
CA ALA A 269 -23.87 3.94 -11.42
C ALA A 269 -23.00 4.53 -10.30
N TYR A 270 -23.41 4.41 -9.03
CA TYR A 270 -22.61 4.90 -7.91
C TYR A 270 -21.48 3.94 -7.53
N LYS A 271 -21.66 2.64 -7.73
CA LYS A 271 -20.57 1.65 -7.61
C LYS A 271 -19.46 1.96 -8.61
N ALA A 272 -19.82 2.17 -9.89
CA ALA A 272 -18.86 2.53 -10.93
C ALA A 272 -18.17 3.87 -10.65
N ALA A 273 -18.91 4.87 -10.17
CA ALA A 273 -18.34 6.17 -9.79
C ALA A 273 -17.37 6.06 -8.61
N TRP A 274 -17.70 5.24 -7.61
CA TRP A 274 -16.82 4.94 -6.47
C TRP A 274 -15.50 4.29 -6.93
N GLU A 275 -15.59 3.25 -7.76
CA GLU A 275 -14.41 2.54 -8.28
C GLU A 275 -13.51 3.48 -9.10
N ALA A 276 -14.09 4.31 -9.96
CA ALA A 276 -13.33 5.31 -10.72
C ALA A 276 -12.66 6.34 -9.82
N ALA A 277 -13.35 6.83 -8.79
CA ALA A 277 -12.81 7.79 -7.83
C ALA A 277 -11.70 7.17 -6.97
N CYS A 278 -11.80 5.89 -6.60
CA CYS A 278 -10.73 5.15 -5.93
C CYS A 278 -9.46 5.06 -6.79
N GLN A 279 -9.59 4.75 -8.08
CA GLN A 279 -8.45 4.70 -9.00
C GLN A 279 -7.79 6.07 -9.17
N GLN A 280 -8.57 7.15 -9.23
CA GLN A 280 -8.03 8.51 -9.26
C GLN A 280 -7.22 8.82 -7.99
N ALA A 281 -7.75 8.52 -6.81
CA ALA A 281 -7.07 8.74 -5.54
C ALA A 281 -5.80 7.88 -5.41
N HIS A 282 -5.85 6.63 -5.88
CA HIS A 282 -4.71 5.71 -5.88
C HIS A 282 -3.54 6.26 -6.70
N ASN A 283 -3.79 6.71 -7.91
CA ASN A 283 -2.77 7.27 -8.78
C ASN A 283 -2.23 8.62 -8.28
N ASP A 284 -3.12 9.49 -7.77
CA ASP A 284 -2.76 10.80 -7.25
C ASP A 284 -1.79 10.70 -6.07
N MET A 285 -2.07 9.82 -5.09
CA MET A 285 -1.21 9.64 -3.92
C MET A 285 0.21 9.26 -4.34
N GLN A 286 0.38 8.24 -5.20
CA GLN A 286 1.69 7.80 -5.63
C GLN A 286 2.45 8.89 -6.39
N ALA A 287 1.79 9.52 -7.38
CA ALA A 287 2.40 10.59 -8.16
C ALA A 287 2.83 11.76 -7.28
N LYS A 288 2.05 12.08 -6.24
CA LYS A 288 2.37 13.17 -5.31
C LYS A 288 3.58 12.83 -4.44
N TYR A 289 3.68 11.58 -3.93
CA TYR A 289 4.89 11.14 -3.21
C TYR A 289 6.13 11.18 -4.10
N ASP A 290 6.05 10.65 -5.32
CA ASP A 290 7.18 10.62 -6.25
C ASP A 290 7.66 12.04 -6.62
N ALA A 291 6.72 12.99 -6.73
CA ALA A 291 7.05 14.38 -7.03
C ALA A 291 7.67 15.14 -5.84
N LEU A 292 7.25 14.85 -4.61
CA LEU A 292 7.60 15.65 -3.43
C LEU A 292 8.74 15.06 -2.59
N ASN A 293 8.92 13.74 -2.59
CA ASN A 293 9.98 13.08 -1.83
C ASN A 293 11.40 13.56 -2.18
N PRO A 294 11.76 13.85 -3.45
CA PRO A 294 13.13 14.29 -3.77
C PRO A 294 13.53 15.60 -3.08
N GLN A 295 12.63 16.60 -3.06
CA GLN A 295 12.90 17.88 -2.41
C GLN A 295 12.93 17.72 -0.88
N ALA A 296 11.99 16.95 -0.31
CA ALA A 296 11.96 16.69 1.13
C ALA A 296 13.23 15.94 1.60
N LEU A 297 13.72 14.97 0.82
CA LEU A 297 14.98 14.29 1.11
C LEU A 297 16.16 15.27 1.13
N ALA A 298 16.24 16.16 0.13
CA ALA A 298 17.27 17.19 0.08
C ALA A 298 17.22 18.12 1.30
N ASN A 299 16.03 18.54 1.72
CA ASN A 299 15.82 19.36 2.92
C ASN A 299 16.29 18.64 4.19
N LEU A 300 15.89 17.36 4.36
CA LEU A 300 16.29 16.55 5.52
C LEU A 300 17.81 16.39 5.60
N VAL A 301 18.46 16.02 4.50
CA VAL A 301 19.92 15.90 4.44
C VAL A 301 20.60 17.24 4.70
N GLY A 302 20.09 18.33 4.12
CA GLY A 302 20.58 19.69 4.36
C GLY A 302 20.43 20.13 5.83
N SER A 303 19.48 19.58 6.58
CA SER A 303 19.29 19.83 8.02
C SER A 303 20.20 18.96 8.93
N GLY A 304 21.11 18.18 8.33
CA GLY A 304 22.08 17.34 9.05
C GLY A 304 21.60 15.91 9.34
N VAL A 305 20.54 15.45 8.66
CA VAL A 305 20.13 14.03 8.68
C VAL A 305 21.19 13.19 7.99
N LYS A 306 21.54 12.07 8.58
CA LYS A 306 22.51 11.11 8.07
C LYS A 306 21.77 9.98 7.34
N LEU A 307 21.77 10.04 6.02
CA LEU A 307 21.23 8.95 5.20
C LEU A 307 22.16 7.75 5.28
N ARG A 308 21.58 6.57 5.58
CA ARG A 308 22.30 5.31 5.78
C ARG A 308 21.61 4.17 5.05
N SER A 309 22.39 3.16 4.69
CA SER A 309 21.84 1.89 4.19
C SER A 309 21.99 0.79 5.22
N PHE A 310 21.01 -0.11 5.30
CA PHE A 310 21.22 -1.36 6.02
C PHE A 310 22.35 -2.18 5.38
N SER A 311 23.16 -2.86 6.21
CA SER A 311 24.20 -3.75 5.71
C SER A 311 23.61 -4.98 5.03
N ASP A 312 24.40 -5.62 4.16
CA ASP A 312 23.99 -6.89 3.54
C ASP A 312 23.72 -7.97 4.60
N GLU A 313 24.48 -7.99 5.71
CA GLU A 313 24.25 -8.88 6.85
C GLU A 313 22.82 -8.72 7.41
N ILE A 314 22.39 -7.48 7.65
CA ILE A 314 21.04 -7.20 8.15
C ILE A 314 19.99 -7.59 7.11
N MET A 315 20.19 -7.23 5.84
CA MET A 315 19.26 -7.55 4.76
C MET A 315 19.05 -9.06 4.59
N GLU A 316 20.14 -9.84 4.62
CA GLU A 316 20.09 -11.32 4.53
C GLU A 316 19.41 -11.94 5.75
N ALA A 317 19.70 -11.46 6.97
CA ALA A 317 19.05 -11.93 8.17
C ALA A 317 17.55 -11.64 8.17
N CYS A 318 17.15 -10.43 7.75
CA CYS A 318 15.75 -10.04 7.60
C CYS A 318 15.04 -10.87 6.53
N PHE A 319 15.70 -11.14 5.40
CA PHE A 319 15.13 -11.98 4.34
C PHE A 319 14.88 -13.42 4.85
N LYS A 320 15.86 -14.02 5.52
CA LYS A 320 15.74 -15.36 6.10
C LYS A 320 14.59 -15.41 7.10
N ALA A 321 14.55 -14.47 8.05
CA ALA A 321 13.46 -14.38 9.04
C ALA A 321 12.09 -14.16 8.39
N THR A 322 12.05 -13.46 7.27
CA THR A 322 10.82 -13.27 6.48
C THR A 322 10.31 -14.57 5.90
N VAL A 323 11.18 -15.35 5.24
CA VAL A 323 10.80 -16.65 4.64
C VAL A 323 10.29 -17.61 5.72
N GLU A 324 10.99 -17.71 6.84
CA GLU A 324 10.56 -18.51 7.99
C GLU A 324 9.18 -18.08 8.52
N THR A 325 8.93 -16.75 8.57
CA THR A 325 7.64 -16.24 9.04
C THR A 325 6.51 -16.57 8.06
N TYR A 326 6.75 -16.49 6.74
CA TYR A 326 5.78 -16.90 5.74
C TYR A 326 5.42 -18.39 5.85
N GLU A 327 6.40 -19.24 6.09
CA GLU A 327 6.19 -20.68 6.28
C GLU A 327 5.39 -20.98 7.54
N GLU A 328 5.73 -20.32 8.66
CA GLU A 328 5.02 -20.46 9.93
C GLU A 328 3.55 -20.01 9.83
N GLU A 329 3.29 -18.85 9.20
CA GLU A 329 1.93 -18.36 9.03
C GLU A 329 1.13 -19.21 8.03
N SER A 330 1.77 -19.71 6.97
CA SER A 330 1.14 -20.65 6.04
C SER A 330 0.76 -21.97 6.69
N ALA A 331 1.56 -22.45 7.64
CA ALA A 331 1.27 -23.70 8.36
C ALA A 331 0.07 -23.57 9.34
N LYS A 332 -0.16 -22.36 9.87
CA LYS A 332 -1.21 -22.09 10.87
C LYS A 332 -2.53 -21.59 10.26
N ASN A 333 -2.45 -20.88 9.13
CA ASN A 333 -3.58 -20.16 8.53
C ASN A 333 -3.78 -20.59 7.07
N PRO A 334 -4.78 -21.44 6.78
CA PRO A 334 -5.06 -21.90 5.41
C PRO A 334 -5.41 -20.77 4.44
N LYS A 335 -6.01 -19.66 4.91
CA LYS A 335 -6.33 -18.50 4.08
C LYS A 335 -5.05 -17.76 3.70
N PHE A 336 -4.17 -17.55 4.68
CA PHE A 336 -2.84 -17.00 4.42
C PHE A 336 -2.09 -17.84 3.39
N LYS A 337 -2.07 -19.16 3.57
CA LYS A 337 -1.41 -20.09 2.64
C LYS A 337 -1.97 -19.97 1.23
N LYS A 338 -3.31 -19.95 1.08
CA LYS A 338 -3.97 -19.83 -0.23
C LYS A 338 -3.54 -18.56 -0.96
N ILE A 339 -3.49 -17.43 -0.26
CA ILE A 339 -3.11 -16.14 -0.83
C ILE A 339 -1.60 -16.10 -1.10
N TYR A 340 -0.79 -16.56 -0.16
CA TYR A 340 0.67 -16.60 -0.29
C TYR A 340 1.13 -17.46 -1.46
N ASP A 341 0.53 -18.62 -1.70
CA ASP A 341 0.91 -19.51 -2.80
C ASP A 341 0.68 -18.83 -4.16
N ASP A 342 -0.44 -18.15 -4.37
CA ASP A 342 -0.73 -17.36 -5.59
C ASP A 342 0.24 -16.17 -5.71
N TRP A 343 0.33 -15.37 -4.65
CA TRP A 343 1.17 -14.19 -4.59
C TRP A 343 2.65 -14.53 -4.84
N LYS A 344 3.15 -15.62 -4.27
CA LYS A 344 4.55 -16.06 -4.42
C LYS A 344 4.90 -16.37 -5.87
N ILE A 345 4.02 -17.06 -6.59
CA ILE A 345 4.18 -17.34 -8.02
C ILE A 345 4.22 -16.04 -8.80
N PHE A 346 3.24 -15.16 -8.56
CA PHE A 346 3.15 -13.85 -9.21
C PHE A 346 4.41 -13.02 -8.95
N ARG A 347 4.80 -12.86 -7.68
CA ARG A 347 5.98 -12.11 -7.25
C ARG A 347 7.26 -12.60 -7.94
N ASN A 348 7.46 -13.92 -8.04
CA ASN A 348 8.65 -14.48 -8.67
C ASN A 348 8.70 -14.20 -10.18
N ASN A 349 7.57 -14.30 -10.88
CA ASN A 349 7.46 -13.93 -12.29
C ASN A 349 7.73 -12.42 -12.49
N GLN A 350 7.22 -11.57 -11.62
CA GLN A 350 7.48 -10.13 -11.64
C GLN A 350 8.97 -9.82 -11.40
N ALA A 351 9.60 -10.51 -10.45
CA ALA A 351 11.04 -10.34 -10.19
C ALA A 351 11.90 -10.65 -11.42
N GLN A 352 11.57 -11.70 -12.17
CA GLN A 352 12.26 -12.03 -13.43
C GLN A 352 12.08 -10.92 -14.48
N TRP A 353 10.86 -10.48 -14.72
CA TRP A 353 10.56 -9.41 -15.69
C TRP A 353 11.22 -8.09 -15.31
N PHE A 354 11.03 -7.64 -14.07
CA PHE A 354 11.55 -6.35 -13.63
C PHE A 354 13.08 -6.32 -13.56
N SER A 355 13.76 -7.45 -13.29
CA SER A 355 15.22 -7.52 -13.34
C SER A 355 15.77 -7.31 -14.74
N VAL A 356 15.06 -7.79 -15.77
CA VAL A 356 15.45 -7.62 -17.18
C VAL A 356 15.10 -6.23 -17.69
N ALA A 357 13.90 -5.73 -17.40
CA ALA A 357 13.41 -4.45 -17.91
C ALA A 357 13.81 -3.27 -17.00
N GLU A 358 13.15 -3.14 -15.85
CA GLU A 358 13.24 -1.95 -15.00
C GLU A 358 14.61 -1.78 -14.35
N GLN A 359 15.13 -2.86 -13.72
CA GLN A 359 16.40 -2.80 -13.00
C GLN A 359 17.58 -2.55 -13.95
N SER A 360 17.59 -3.17 -15.12
CA SER A 360 18.67 -2.96 -16.10
C SER A 360 18.69 -1.52 -16.60
N TYR A 361 17.52 -0.94 -16.88
CA TYR A 361 17.38 0.45 -17.26
C TYR A 361 17.76 1.39 -16.12
N ALA A 362 17.17 1.22 -14.93
CA ALA A 362 17.39 2.07 -13.78
C ALA A 362 18.87 2.08 -13.35
N LYS A 363 19.52 0.92 -13.32
CA LYS A 363 20.96 0.80 -13.00
C LYS A 363 21.83 1.66 -13.90
N PHE A 364 21.51 1.73 -15.19
CA PHE A 364 22.26 2.57 -16.12
C PHE A 364 21.84 4.04 -16.01
N ALA A 365 20.53 4.32 -16.13
CA ALA A 365 20.00 5.69 -16.22
C ALA A 365 20.31 6.54 -14.97
N PHE A 366 20.13 5.99 -13.76
CA PHE A 366 20.38 6.72 -12.52
C PHE A 366 21.84 6.96 -12.21
N SER A 367 22.76 6.28 -12.92
CA SER A 367 24.21 6.57 -12.84
C SER A 367 24.65 7.77 -13.69
N LYS A 368 23.77 8.35 -14.51
CA LYS A 368 24.07 9.43 -15.44
C LYS A 368 23.40 10.71 -14.98
N LYS A 369 24.11 11.83 -15.16
CA LYS A 369 23.57 13.20 -15.04
C LYS A 369 23.33 13.73 -16.45
N LEU A 370 22.20 14.35 -16.68
CA LEU A 370 21.88 15.09 -17.89
C LEU A 370 22.40 16.52 -17.81
#